data_7bf9f13f5922ee330e7530fcb60f2513
#
_entry.id   7bf9f13f5922ee330e7530fcb60f2513
#
_cell.length_a   1.000
_cell.length_b   1.000
_cell.length_c   1.000
_cell.angle_alpha   90.00
_cell.angle_beta   90.00
_cell.angle_gamma   90.00
#
_symmetry.space_group_name_H-M   'P 1'
#
loop_
_entity.id
_entity.type
_entity.pdbx_description
1 polymer ?
#
loop_
_entity_poly.entity_id
_entity_poly.type
_entity_poly.pdbx_seq_one_letter_code
_entity_poly.pdbx_strand_id
1 'polypeptide(L)'
;MCIRDREIDEFEFSDIEKQECNAINCPLVAGGPAALECKMTEIVKLSGQANFAVFGQVIGVHMRDDCIIDGRFEIKMYNPVSRLGYRDYAIIKDYFELRRPDDN
;
A
#
# COMPACT_ATOMS: atom_id res chain seq x y z
N MET A 1 -18.34 -0.60 -5.40
CA MET A 1 -18.63 0.39 -4.36
C MET A 1 -17.47 0.43 -3.38
N CYS A 2 -17.02 1.61 -3.01
CA CYS A 2 -15.93 1.76 -2.06
C CYS A 2 -16.49 1.75 -0.63
N ILE A 3 -16.05 0.80 0.20
CA ILE A 3 -16.54 0.71 1.60
C ILE A 3 -15.97 1.81 2.49
N ARG A 4 -14.90 2.49 2.04
CA ARG A 4 -14.32 3.63 2.79
C ARG A 4 -15.26 4.82 2.93
N ASP A 5 -16.25 4.93 2.05
CA ASP A 5 -17.25 6.00 2.10
C ASP A 5 -18.33 5.76 3.14
N ARG A 6 -18.24 4.68 3.89
CA ARG A 6 -19.19 4.30 4.95
C ARG A 6 -18.47 4.23 6.29
N GLU A 7 -19.26 4.39 7.36
CA GLU A 7 -18.77 4.23 8.73
C GLU A 7 -18.59 2.74 9.06
N ILE A 8 -17.73 2.06 8.32
CA ILE A 8 -17.44 0.63 8.49
C ILE A 8 -15.95 0.48 8.79
N ASP A 9 -15.64 -0.26 9.84
CA ASP A 9 -14.26 -0.69 10.10
C ASP A 9 -13.92 -1.81 9.12
N GLU A 10 -13.05 -1.51 8.17
CA GLU A 10 -12.68 -2.45 7.12
C GLU A 10 -11.92 -3.66 7.67
N PHE A 11 -11.21 -3.52 8.80
CA PHE A 11 -10.57 -4.65 9.46
C PHE A 11 -11.59 -5.66 9.96
N GLU A 12 -12.65 -5.18 10.59
CA GLU A 12 -13.73 -6.05 11.06
C GLU A 12 -14.53 -6.63 9.90
N PHE A 13 -14.86 -5.79 8.92
CA PHE A 13 -15.65 -6.21 7.77
C PHE A 13 -14.97 -7.31 6.96
N SER A 14 -13.64 -7.20 6.79
CA SER A 14 -12.85 -8.14 5.98
C SER A 14 -12.20 -9.25 6.81
N ASP A 15 -12.42 -9.27 8.12
CA ASP A 15 -11.84 -10.23 9.06
C ASP A 15 -10.29 -10.28 8.93
N ILE A 16 -9.67 -9.10 8.88
CA ILE A 16 -8.23 -8.94 8.76
C ILE A 16 -7.65 -8.59 10.12
N GLU A 17 -6.59 -9.29 10.50
CA GLU A 17 -5.91 -9.06 11.76
C GLU A 17 -5.10 -7.75 11.73
N LYS A 18 -5.18 -6.99 12.83
CA LYS A 18 -4.40 -5.77 13.03
C LYS A 18 -3.08 -6.08 13.73
N GLN A 19 -2.09 -5.27 13.44
CA GLN A 19 -0.81 -5.26 14.15
C GLN A 19 -0.50 -3.83 14.54
N GLU A 20 0.11 -3.64 15.72
CA GLU A 20 0.53 -2.32 16.15
C GLU A 20 1.76 -1.85 15.37
N CYS A 21 1.79 -0.56 15.06
CA CYS A 21 2.95 0.08 14.46
C CYS A 21 4.00 0.41 15.53
N ASN A 22 5.23 0.66 15.10
CA ASN A 22 6.35 0.98 16.00
C ASN A 22 6.48 2.48 16.24
N ALA A 23 6.27 3.31 15.23
CA ALA A 23 6.54 4.75 15.29
C ALA A 23 5.27 5.60 15.35
N ILE A 24 4.12 5.06 14.97
CA ILE A 24 2.85 5.76 14.96
C ILE A 24 1.79 4.99 15.73
N ASN A 25 0.74 5.70 16.16
CA ASN A 25 -0.36 5.13 16.94
C ASN A 25 -1.53 4.74 16.03
N CYS A 26 -1.26 4.03 14.96
CA CYS A 26 -2.25 3.50 14.03
C CYS A 26 -1.93 2.04 13.76
N PRO A 27 -2.94 1.20 13.49
CA PRO A 27 -2.68 -0.20 13.16
C PRO A 27 -2.19 -0.36 11.73
N LEU A 28 -1.50 -1.46 11.47
CA LEU A 28 -1.20 -1.95 10.13
C LEU A 28 -1.82 -3.32 9.93
N VAL A 29 -1.88 -3.78 8.69
CA VAL A 29 -2.38 -5.11 8.36
C VAL A 29 -1.33 -6.14 8.76
N ALA A 30 -1.70 -7.07 9.65
CA ALA A 30 -0.78 -8.11 10.07
C ALA A 30 -0.48 -9.08 8.93
N GLY A 31 0.78 -9.47 8.80
CA GLY A 31 1.20 -10.46 7.81
C GLY A 31 1.27 -9.98 6.37
N GLY A 32 1.03 -8.71 6.11
CA GLY A 32 1.20 -8.15 4.76
C GLY A 32 2.66 -8.15 4.33
N PRO A 33 2.92 -8.17 3.01
CA PRO A 33 4.31 -8.20 2.51
C PRO A 33 5.08 -6.94 2.82
N ALA A 34 4.41 -5.77 2.85
CA ALA A 34 5.03 -4.50 3.19
C ALA A 34 4.01 -3.55 3.81
N ALA A 35 4.50 -2.63 4.63
CA ALA A 35 3.70 -1.56 5.19
C ALA A 35 4.58 -0.33 5.40
N LEU A 36 3.99 0.85 5.24
CA LEU A 36 4.66 2.11 5.48
C LEU A 36 3.98 2.80 6.67
N GLU A 37 4.77 3.20 7.66
CA GLU A 37 4.30 4.06 8.73
C GLU A 37 4.54 5.50 8.32
N CYS A 38 3.47 6.26 8.19
CA CYS A 38 3.54 7.62 7.68
C CYS A 38 2.97 8.62 8.67
N LYS A 39 3.54 9.80 8.67
CA LYS A 39 3.03 10.95 9.42
C LYS A 39 2.50 11.97 8.42
N MET A 40 1.24 12.34 8.57
CA MET A 40 0.61 13.30 7.66
C MET A 40 1.35 14.64 7.68
N THR A 41 1.64 15.18 6.50
CA THR A 41 2.28 16.48 6.35
C THR A 41 1.33 17.54 5.78
N GLU A 42 0.42 17.15 4.89
CA GLU A 42 -0.46 18.10 4.23
C GLU A 42 -1.74 17.42 3.74
N ILE A 43 -2.84 18.15 3.78
CA ILE A 43 -4.11 17.77 3.15
C ILE A 43 -4.47 18.86 2.15
N VAL A 44 -4.69 18.47 0.89
CA VAL A 44 -5.10 19.37 -0.19
C VAL A 44 -6.51 19.03 -0.62
N LYS A 45 -7.40 20.03 -0.61
CA LYS A 45 -8.75 19.86 -1.12
C LYS A 45 -8.74 19.87 -2.64
N LEU A 46 -9.35 18.87 -3.24
CA LEU A 46 -9.48 18.72 -4.69
C LEU A 46 -10.89 19.15 -5.13
N SER A 47 -11.10 19.22 -6.47
CA SER A 47 -12.40 19.52 -7.04
C SER A 47 -13.42 18.43 -6.69
N GLY A 48 -14.67 18.83 -6.51
CA GLY A 48 -15.75 17.93 -6.12
C GLY A 48 -16.08 18.03 -4.63
N GLN A 49 -17.00 17.18 -4.18
CA GLN A 49 -17.39 17.13 -2.79
C GLN A 49 -16.57 16.03 -2.08
N ALA A 50 -15.95 16.37 -0.96
CA ALA A 50 -15.22 15.45 -0.12
C ALA A 50 -14.06 14.71 -0.82
N ASN A 51 -13.41 15.39 -1.78
CA ASN A 51 -12.20 14.86 -2.44
C ASN A 51 -10.97 15.57 -1.87
N PHE A 52 -10.05 14.79 -1.32
CA PHE A 52 -8.83 15.30 -0.70
C PHE A 52 -7.63 14.48 -1.13
N ALA A 53 -6.49 15.15 -1.31
CA ALA A 53 -5.19 14.49 -1.41
C ALA A 53 -4.49 14.62 -0.05
N VAL A 54 -4.09 13.51 0.51
CA VAL A 54 -3.40 13.46 1.80
C VAL A 54 -1.95 13.06 1.55
N PHE A 55 -1.02 13.88 2.01
CA PHE A 55 0.41 13.62 1.90
C PHE A 55 0.96 13.18 3.25
N GLY A 56 1.79 12.17 3.23
CA GLY A 56 2.45 11.68 4.43
C GLY A 56 3.93 11.47 4.18
N GLN A 57 4.72 11.75 5.22
CA GLN A 57 6.13 11.41 5.21
C GLN A 57 6.32 10.02 5.80
N VAL A 58 7.04 9.17 5.10
CA VAL A 58 7.37 7.83 5.58
C VAL A 58 8.40 7.93 6.70
N ILE A 59 8.06 7.39 7.87
CA ILE A 59 8.95 7.36 9.03
C ILE A 59 9.28 5.95 9.48
N GLY A 60 8.63 4.95 8.90
CA GLY A 60 8.92 3.55 9.17
C GLY A 60 8.53 2.69 7.99
N VAL A 61 9.30 1.65 7.74
CA VAL A 61 9.06 0.71 6.64
C VAL A 61 9.09 -0.70 7.20
N HIS A 62 8.05 -1.47 6.89
CA HIS A 62 8.00 -2.89 7.21
C HIS A 62 8.06 -3.67 5.90
N MET A 63 8.95 -4.63 5.83
CA MET A 63 9.02 -5.57 4.72
C MET A 63 9.20 -6.97 5.28
N ARG A 64 8.40 -7.89 4.78
CA ARG A 64 8.49 -9.29 5.20
C ARG A 64 9.77 -9.89 4.64
N ASP A 65 10.54 -10.56 5.50
CA ASP A 65 11.88 -11.07 5.15
C ASP A 65 11.86 -12.04 3.97
N ASP A 66 10.83 -12.85 3.84
CA ASP A 66 10.70 -13.81 2.73
C ASP A 66 10.43 -13.14 1.39
N CYS A 67 10.12 -11.84 1.38
CA CYS A 67 9.93 -11.06 0.15
C CYS A 67 11.20 -10.33 -0.28
N ILE A 68 12.29 -10.41 0.49
CA ILE A 68 13.55 -9.77 0.16
C ILE A 68 14.50 -10.82 -0.41
N ILE A 69 14.85 -10.66 -1.69
CA ILE A 69 15.74 -11.57 -2.40
C ILE A 69 16.93 -10.75 -2.91
N ASP A 70 18.14 -11.11 -2.49
CA ASP A 70 19.37 -10.42 -2.87
C ASP A 70 19.32 -8.91 -2.64
N GLY A 71 18.74 -8.50 -1.50
CA GLY A 71 18.63 -7.08 -1.12
C GLY A 71 17.52 -6.33 -1.83
N ARG A 72 16.70 -7.00 -2.63
CA ARG A 72 15.59 -6.40 -3.36
C ARG A 72 14.25 -6.92 -2.84
N PHE A 73 13.29 -6.02 -2.70
CA PHE A 73 11.90 -6.39 -2.39
C PHE A 73 11.26 -6.96 -3.66
N GLU A 74 11.11 -8.28 -3.69
CA GLU A 74 10.72 -9.02 -4.91
C GLU A 74 9.22 -9.24 -4.99
N ILE A 75 8.59 -8.65 -6.00
CA ILE A 75 7.13 -8.70 -6.15
C ILE A 75 6.61 -10.10 -6.48
N LYS A 76 7.43 -10.96 -7.08
CA LYS A 76 7.03 -12.34 -7.39
C LYS A 76 6.78 -13.18 -6.15
N MET A 77 7.25 -12.73 -4.99
CA MET A 77 7.05 -13.45 -3.73
C MET A 77 5.64 -13.24 -3.16
N TYR A 78 4.90 -12.24 -3.61
CA TYR A 78 3.56 -11.97 -3.09
C TYR A 78 2.51 -11.64 -4.16
N ASN A 79 2.90 -11.53 -5.43
CA ASN A 79 1.99 -11.31 -6.57
C ASN A 79 1.00 -10.17 -6.33
N PRO A 80 1.44 -8.90 -6.41
CA PRO A 80 0.56 -7.77 -6.11
C PRO A 80 -0.64 -7.70 -7.03
N VAL A 81 -1.73 -7.15 -6.51
CA VAL A 81 -2.95 -6.92 -7.28
C VAL A 81 -2.94 -5.49 -7.80
N SER A 82 -3.19 -5.36 -9.10
CA SER A 82 -3.27 -4.05 -9.76
C SER A 82 -4.72 -3.73 -10.11
N ARG A 83 -5.13 -2.50 -9.81
CA ARG A 83 -6.43 -1.98 -10.23
C ARG A 83 -6.35 -1.55 -11.70
N LEU A 84 -7.30 -2.02 -12.49
CA LEU A 84 -7.46 -1.61 -13.89
C LEU A 84 -8.68 -0.72 -14.04
N GLY A 85 -9.10 -0.46 -15.27
CA GLY A 85 -10.32 0.28 -15.53
C GLY A 85 -11.58 -0.50 -15.15
N TYR A 86 -12.70 0.18 -15.06
CA TYR A 86 -13.99 -0.41 -14.66
C TYR A 86 -13.92 -1.02 -13.26
N ARG A 87 -14.16 -2.32 -13.17
CA ARG A 87 -14.07 -3.10 -11.92
C ARG A 87 -13.02 -4.19 -12.04
N ASP A 88 -12.10 -4.02 -12.97
CA ASP A 88 -11.12 -5.05 -13.31
C ASP A 88 -9.89 -4.93 -12.42
N TYR A 89 -9.30 -6.08 -12.11
CA TYR A 89 -8.07 -6.23 -11.35
C TYR A 89 -7.19 -7.25 -12.05
N ALA A 90 -5.89 -7.10 -11.89
CA ALA A 90 -4.93 -8.08 -12.40
C ALA A 90 -3.99 -8.49 -11.27
N ILE A 91 -3.62 -9.77 -11.27
CA ILE A 91 -2.58 -10.28 -10.38
C ILE A 91 -1.27 -10.24 -11.15
N ILE A 92 -0.28 -9.52 -10.61
CA ILE A 92 1.02 -9.38 -11.26
C ILE A 92 1.86 -10.61 -10.94
N LYS A 93 2.18 -11.40 -11.98
CA LYS A 93 3.01 -12.60 -11.88
C LYS A 93 4.36 -12.42 -12.55
N ASP A 94 4.43 -11.58 -13.56
CA ASP A 94 5.63 -11.28 -14.33
C ASP A 94 5.81 -9.79 -14.49
N TYR A 95 7.05 -9.37 -14.63
CA TYR A 95 7.39 -7.97 -14.88
C TYR A 95 8.68 -7.92 -15.71
N PHE A 96 8.98 -6.74 -16.22
CA PHE A 96 10.20 -6.49 -16.96
C PHE A 96 10.79 -5.15 -16.54
N GLU A 97 12.08 -5.01 -16.75
CA GLU A 97 12.83 -3.80 -16.41
C GLU A 97 13.05 -2.96 -17.67
N LEU A 98 12.80 -1.66 -17.54
CA LEU A 98 13.15 -0.68 -18.55
C LEU A 98 14.25 0.22 -17.99
N ARG A 99 15.41 0.21 -18.62
CA ARG A 99 16.52 1.06 -18.21
C ARG A 99 16.43 2.41 -18.90
N ARG A 100 16.90 3.44 -18.24
CA ARG A 100 17.04 4.75 -18.84
C ARG A 100 18.18 4.70 -19.88
N PRO A 101 18.15 5.57 -20.92
CA PRO A 101 19.20 5.54 -21.95
C PRO A 101 20.62 5.74 -21.41
N ASP A 102 20.78 6.44 -20.29
CA ASP A 102 22.06 6.72 -19.65
C ASP A 102 22.44 5.74 -18.53
N ASP A 103 21.61 4.74 -18.26
CA ASP A 103 21.93 3.67 -17.30
C ASP A 103 22.85 2.64 -17.96
N ASN A 104 23.90 2.31 -17.26
CA ASN A 104 24.86 1.28 -17.71
C ASN A 104 24.66 -0.03 -16.98
#